data_99ea36ddd949786d192a002ef5fdb835
#
_entry.id   99ea36ddd949786d192a002ef5fdb835
#
_cell.length_a   1.000
_cell.length_b   1.000
_cell.length_c   1.000
_cell.angle_alpha   90.00
_cell.angle_beta   90.00
_cell.angle_gamma   90.00
#
_symmetry.space_group_name_H-M   'P 1'
#
loop_
_entity.id
_entity.type
_entity.pdbx_description
1 polymer ?
#
loop_
_entity_poly.entity_id
_entity_poly.type
_entity_poly.pdbx_seq_one_letter_code
_entity_poly.pdbx_strand_id
1 'polypeptide(L)'
;MVATRNRRRELLDALGRLASLPERPALVVVDNGSSDHTAAAARSSHPEARVLELGMNLGAGARTEGVRLASTPYVAFSDDDSWWQPGALARAADVLDAYPRLALVAARIVVGAQRDDDPTCAVMAASPLGREGLPGPAVMGFLACGAVVRRSAFLEVGGFDGRLGIGGEEKLLALDLAGAGWRLAYVDDVVAEHHPPRRVDSGARRRIQARNEAWTAWLRRPASGVAAVTARLARRSVRDDAVRAGLRDAVRHGGWTWRERRPVDRSVEAALRAVEAAMPLEPAC
;
A
#
# COMPACT_ATOMS: atom_id res chain seq x y z
N MET A 1 9.67 -3.54 -7.85
CA MET A 1 9.84 -4.45 -6.70
C MET A 1 8.58 -5.26 -6.50
N VAL A 2 8.70 -6.59 -6.38
CA VAL A 2 7.59 -7.53 -6.18
C VAL A 2 7.81 -8.30 -4.88
N ALA A 3 6.81 -8.34 -3.99
CA ALA A 3 6.78 -9.24 -2.85
C ALA A 3 5.79 -10.37 -3.15
N THR A 4 6.20 -11.61 -2.91
CA THR A 4 5.42 -12.80 -3.27
C THR A 4 5.50 -13.88 -2.20
N ARG A 5 4.50 -14.76 -2.16
CA ARG A 5 4.53 -15.96 -1.31
C ARG A 5 3.67 -17.07 -1.90
N ASN A 6 4.32 -18.22 -2.25
CA ASN A 6 3.63 -19.41 -2.78
C ASN A 6 2.77 -19.11 -4.02
N ARG A 7 3.29 -18.27 -4.95
CA ARG A 7 2.62 -17.88 -6.19
C ARG A 7 3.59 -17.86 -7.37
N ARG A 8 4.30 -18.98 -7.51
CA ARG A 8 5.36 -19.11 -8.50
C ARG A 8 4.92 -18.76 -9.92
N ARG A 9 3.76 -19.26 -10.35
CA ARG A 9 3.28 -19.07 -11.73
C ARG A 9 2.95 -17.60 -12.00
N GLU A 10 2.19 -17.00 -11.10
CA GLU A 10 1.78 -15.59 -11.20
C GLU A 10 3.00 -14.67 -11.19
N LEU A 11 3.94 -14.92 -10.27
CA LEU A 11 5.19 -14.16 -10.22
C LEU A 11 5.96 -14.20 -11.54
N LEU A 12 6.14 -15.39 -12.16
CA LEU A 12 6.89 -15.51 -13.39
C LEU A 12 6.23 -14.78 -14.55
N ASP A 13 4.87 -14.79 -14.63
CA ASP A 13 4.14 -13.99 -15.61
C ASP A 13 4.34 -12.48 -15.37
N ALA A 14 4.19 -12.02 -14.13
CA ALA A 14 4.42 -10.62 -13.79
C ALA A 14 5.85 -10.17 -14.08
N LEU A 15 6.86 -10.99 -13.74
CA LEU A 15 8.26 -10.67 -14.03
C LEU A 15 8.53 -10.59 -15.53
N GLY A 16 7.97 -11.51 -16.34
CA GLY A 16 8.10 -11.47 -17.80
C GLY A 16 7.56 -10.15 -18.38
N ARG A 17 6.40 -9.68 -17.88
CA ARG A 17 5.81 -8.39 -18.28
C ARG A 17 6.64 -7.21 -17.84
N LEU A 18 7.12 -7.20 -16.58
CA LEU A 18 7.95 -6.14 -16.05
C LEU A 18 9.33 -6.06 -16.76
N ALA A 19 9.94 -7.19 -17.09
CA ALA A 19 11.20 -7.27 -17.82
C ALA A 19 11.06 -6.78 -19.28
N SER A 20 9.87 -6.91 -19.87
CA SER A 20 9.59 -6.46 -21.25
C SER A 20 9.31 -4.96 -21.36
N LEU A 21 9.25 -4.21 -20.27
CA LEU A 21 9.01 -2.78 -20.30
C LEU A 21 10.17 -2.04 -21.00
N PRO A 22 9.86 -1.01 -21.81
CA PRO A 22 10.89 -0.23 -22.53
C PRO A 22 11.85 0.48 -21.57
N GLU A 23 11.41 0.81 -20.36
CA GLU A 23 12.20 1.44 -19.30
C GLU A 23 13.27 0.51 -18.71
N ARG A 24 13.16 -0.80 -18.95
CA ARG A 24 14.08 -1.82 -18.41
C ARG A 24 14.36 -1.64 -16.92
N PRO A 25 13.33 -1.64 -16.07
CA PRO A 25 13.50 -1.39 -14.64
C PRO A 25 14.35 -2.48 -13.98
N ALA A 26 15.18 -2.10 -13.01
CA ALA A 26 15.87 -3.07 -12.17
C ALA A 26 14.83 -3.86 -11.35
N LEU A 27 14.82 -5.19 -11.48
CA LEU A 27 13.87 -6.06 -10.81
C LEU A 27 14.39 -6.49 -9.44
N VAL A 28 13.56 -6.30 -8.42
CA VAL A 28 13.77 -6.80 -7.05
C VAL A 28 12.58 -7.67 -6.69
N VAL A 29 12.86 -8.91 -6.34
CA VAL A 29 11.87 -9.88 -5.87
C VAL A 29 12.15 -10.20 -4.41
N VAL A 30 11.12 -10.14 -3.58
CA VAL A 30 11.20 -10.58 -2.18
C VAL A 30 10.29 -11.77 -1.98
N ASP A 31 10.91 -12.92 -1.78
CA ASP A 31 10.21 -14.14 -1.40
C ASP A 31 9.90 -14.10 0.09
N ASN A 32 8.64 -13.98 0.41
CA ASN A 32 8.12 -13.79 1.76
C ASN A 32 7.86 -15.14 2.47
N GLY A 33 8.83 -16.06 2.38
CA GLY A 33 8.77 -17.37 3.01
C GLY A 33 7.93 -18.38 2.22
N SER A 34 8.20 -18.54 0.93
CA SER A 34 7.56 -19.58 0.08
C SER A 34 8.12 -20.97 0.38
N SER A 35 7.27 -21.96 0.16
CA SER A 35 7.62 -23.40 0.26
C SER A 35 7.51 -24.14 -1.07
N ASP A 36 7.14 -23.44 -2.16
CA ASP A 36 6.87 -24.00 -3.50
C ASP A 36 8.00 -23.75 -4.52
N HIS A 37 9.20 -23.42 -4.03
CA HIS A 37 10.37 -23.08 -4.85
C HIS A 37 10.21 -21.80 -5.70
N THR A 38 9.33 -20.88 -5.30
CA THR A 38 9.10 -19.59 -5.99
C THR A 38 10.41 -18.82 -6.21
N ALA A 39 11.26 -18.66 -5.18
CA ALA A 39 12.51 -17.93 -5.28
C ALA A 39 13.51 -18.56 -6.28
N ALA A 40 13.64 -19.89 -6.26
CA ALA A 40 14.51 -20.63 -7.19
C ALA A 40 14.05 -20.45 -8.63
N ALA A 41 12.73 -20.52 -8.86
CA ALA A 41 12.15 -20.32 -10.19
C ALA A 41 12.38 -18.88 -10.69
N ALA A 42 12.24 -17.87 -9.83
CA ALA A 42 12.50 -16.48 -10.19
C ALA A 42 13.97 -16.27 -10.63
N ARG A 43 14.94 -16.81 -9.87
CA ARG A 43 16.37 -16.71 -10.22
C ARG A 43 16.70 -17.42 -11.54
N SER A 44 16.09 -18.59 -11.78
CA SER A 44 16.33 -19.35 -13.00
C SER A 44 15.77 -18.68 -14.24
N SER A 45 14.57 -18.07 -14.14
CA SER A 45 13.88 -17.46 -15.28
C SER A 45 14.30 -16.02 -15.52
N HIS A 46 14.73 -15.30 -14.47
CA HIS A 46 15.14 -13.90 -14.50
C HIS A 46 16.45 -13.70 -13.73
N PRO A 47 17.59 -14.17 -14.29
CA PRO A 47 18.88 -14.10 -13.60
C PRO A 47 19.36 -12.65 -13.32
N GLU A 48 18.82 -11.66 -14.04
CA GLU A 48 19.04 -10.23 -13.81
C GLU A 48 18.30 -9.69 -12.57
N ALA A 49 17.26 -10.39 -12.09
CA ALA A 49 16.49 -9.97 -10.92
C ALA A 49 17.26 -10.22 -9.62
N ARG A 50 17.23 -9.26 -8.73
CA ARG A 50 17.73 -9.44 -7.35
C ARG A 50 16.66 -10.11 -6.50
N VAL A 51 16.89 -11.37 -6.12
CA VAL A 51 15.92 -12.18 -5.34
C VAL A 51 16.41 -12.31 -3.89
N LEU A 52 15.62 -11.77 -2.96
CA LEU A 52 15.79 -11.90 -1.51
C LEU A 52 14.80 -12.92 -0.95
N GLU A 53 15.30 -13.91 -0.22
CA GLU A 53 14.49 -14.89 0.53
C GLU A 53 14.47 -14.52 2.01
N LEU A 54 13.29 -14.35 2.59
CA LEU A 54 13.14 -13.94 3.99
C LEU A 54 13.04 -15.11 4.98
N GLY A 55 12.82 -16.34 4.50
CA GLY A 55 12.65 -17.51 5.34
C GLY A 55 11.38 -17.52 6.19
N MET A 56 10.68 -16.40 6.32
CA MET A 56 9.43 -16.25 7.05
C MET A 56 8.53 -15.20 6.39
N ASN A 57 7.23 -15.25 6.72
CA ASN A 57 6.26 -14.29 6.21
C ASN A 57 6.24 -13.01 7.08
N LEU A 58 6.72 -11.90 6.51
CA LEU A 58 6.70 -10.57 7.13
C LEU A 58 5.49 -9.71 6.68
N GLY A 59 4.50 -10.30 5.98
CA GLY A 59 3.39 -9.51 5.42
C GLY A 59 3.90 -8.39 4.53
N ALA A 60 3.34 -7.20 4.67
CA ALA A 60 3.75 -6.02 3.91
C ALA A 60 5.19 -5.55 4.21
N GLY A 61 5.75 -5.92 5.37
CA GLY A 61 7.14 -5.64 5.72
C GLY A 61 8.15 -6.18 4.70
N ALA A 62 7.80 -7.24 3.96
CA ALA A 62 8.62 -7.76 2.87
C ALA A 62 8.91 -6.68 1.81
N ARG A 63 7.94 -5.77 1.52
CA ARG A 63 8.17 -4.66 0.60
C ARG A 63 9.24 -3.68 1.12
N THR A 64 9.30 -3.48 2.43
CA THR A 64 10.34 -2.64 3.05
C THR A 64 11.74 -3.23 2.84
N GLU A 65 11.89 -4.54 2.96
CA GLU A 65 13.17 -5.20 2.67
C GLU A 65 13.55 -5.08 1.19
N GLY A 66 12.58 -5.18 0.29
CA GLY A 66 12.81 -4.94 -1.14
C GLY A 66 13.26 -3.51 -1.45
N VAL A 67 12.68 -2.50 -0.79
CA VAL A 67 13.10 -1.09 -0.94
C VAL A 67 14.50 -0.85 -0.37
N ARG A 68 14.86 -1.53 0.72
CA ARG A 68 16.24 -1.46 1.25
C ARG A 68 17.25 -2.01 0.26
N LEU A 69 16.90 -3.11 -0.42
CA LEU A 69 17.74 -3.75 -1.43
C LEU A 69 17.86 -2.94 -2.73
N ALA A 70 16.86 -2.13 -3.08
CA ALA A 70 16.88 -1.28 -4.26
C ALA A 70 17.95 -0.20 -4.16
N SER A 71 18.60 0.14 -5.30
CA SER A 71 19.62 1.20 -5.38
C SER A 71 19.14 2.44 -6.14
N THR A 72 17.96 2.37 -6.75
CA THR A 72 17.37 3.47 -7.53
C THR A 72 16.72 4.53 -6.61
N PRO A 73 16.62 5.79 -7.03
CA PRO A 73 16.00 6.85 -6.25
C PRO A 73 14.49 6.63 -6.06
N TYR A 74 13.86 5.92 -6.99
CA TYR A 74 12.44 5.60 -6.97
C TYR A 74 12.23 4.09 -7.01
N VAL A 75 11.18 3.62 -6.35
CA VAL A 75 10.80 2.21 -6.34
C VAL A 75 9.31 2.09 -6.66
N ALA A 76 9.01 1.40 -7.74
CA ALA A 76 7.66 1.02 -8.10
C ALA A 76 7.31 -0.32 -7.45
N PHE A 77 6.17 -0.40 -6.79
CA PHE A 77 5.64 -1.65 -6.26
C PHE A 77 4.78 -2.36 -7.31
N SER A 78 4.89 -3.66 -7.32
CA SER A 78 3.97 -4.56 -8.01
C SER A 78 3.66 -5.74 -7.09
N ASP A 79 2.47 -6.29 -7.19
CA ASP A 79 2.16 -7.60 -6.65
C ASP A 79 2.49 -8.68 -7.69
N ASP A 80 2.47 -9.93 -7.32
CA ASP A 80 2.73 -11.04 -8.24
C ASP A 80 1.64 -11.25 -9.31
N ASP A 81 0.59 -10.42 -9.29
CA ASP A 81 -0.49 -10.35 -10.27
C ASP A 81 -0.71 -8.92 -10.80
N SER A 82 0.32 -8.05 -10.70
CA SER A 82 0.25 -6.68 -11.23
C SER A 82 1.55 -6.26 -11.93
N TRP A 83 1.44 -5.32 -12.87
CA TRP A 83 2.57 -4.75 -13.63
C TRP A 83 2.23 -3.34 -14.12
N TRP A 84 3.22 -2.67 -14.69
CA TRP A 84 3.08 -1.30 -15.19
C TRP A 84 2.88 -1.28 -16.69
N GLN A 85 2.19 -0.26 -17.18
CA GLN A 85 2.11 -0.03 -18.63
C GLN A 85 3.42 0.60 -19.15
N PRO A 86 3.75 0.36 -20.45
CA PRO A 86 4.88 1.04 -21.09
C PRO A 86 4.80 2.56 -20.93
N GLY A 87 5.88 3.21 -20.52
CA GLY A 87 5.96 4.64 -20.26
C GLY A 87 5.55 5.07 -18.85
N ALA A 88 4.82 4.23 -18.09
CA ALA A 88 4.31 4.61 -16.78
C ALA A 88 5.42 4.85 -15.74
N LEU A 89 6.48 4.04 -15.77
CA LEU A 89 7.59 4.19 -14.83
C LEU A 89 8.44 5.43 -15.13
N ALA A 90 8.67 5.73 -16.41
CA ALA A 90 9.34 6.96 -16.83
C ALA A 90 8.52 8.17 -16.39
N ARG A 91 7.22 8.18 -16.68
CA ARG A 91 6.32 9.26 -16.27
C ARG A 91 6.30 9.47 -14.75
N ALA A 92 6.26 8.40 -13.96
CA ALA A 92 6.30 8.50 -12.51
C ALA A 92 7.64 9.10 -12.01
N ALA A 93 8.76 8.73 -12.64
CA ALA A 93 10.06 9.30 -12.33
C ALA A 93 10.11 10.80 -12.63
N ASP A 94 9.67 11.23 -13.83
CA ASP A 94 9.60 12.65 -14.23
C ASP A 94 8.75 13.46 -13.23
N VAL A 95 7.61 12.90 -12.81
CA VAL A 95 6.75 13.52 -11.78
C VAL A 95 7.48 13.67 -10.47
N LEU A 96 8.16 12.62 -9.99
CA LEU A 96 8.89 12.67 -8.73
C LEU A 96 10.08 13.64 -8.81
N ASP A 97 10.75 13.76 -9.97
CA ASP A 97 11.82 14.73 -10.17
C ASP A 97 11.30 16.18 -10.16
N ALA A 98 10.17 16.43 -10.82
CA ALA A 98 9.54 17.75 -10.87
C ALA A 98 8.96 18.22 -9.52
N TYR A 99 8.63 17.28 -8.61
CA TYR A 99 8.02 17.58 -7.32
C TYR A 99 8.86 17.01 -6.15
N PRO A 100 9.92 17.72 -5.69
CA PRO A 100 10.87 17.19 -4.70
C PRO A 100 10.23 16.84 -3.34
N ARG A 101 9.10 17.44 -2.99
CA ARG A 101 8.36 17.13 -1.75
C ARG A 101 7.31 16.02 -1.92
N LEU A 102 7.20 15.44 -3.10
CA LEU A 102 6.33 14.30 -3.36
C LEU A 102 7.09 13.01 -2.99
N ALA A 103 6.56 12.27 -2.04
CA ALA A 103 7.09 10.96 -1.62
C ALA A 103 6.49 9.81 -2.40
N LEU A 104 5.24 9.97 -2.90
CA LEU A 104 4.50 8.88 -3.49
C LEU A 104 3.59 9.36 -4.62
N VAL A 105 3.69 8.68 -5.75
CA VAL A 105 2.73 8.71 -6.85
C VAL A 105 1.81 7.51 -6.69
N ALA A 106 0.51 7.77 -6.50
CA ALA A 106 -0.54 6.76 -6.59
C ALA A 106 -1.06 6.74 -8.03
N ALA A 107 -0.87 5.63 -8.70
CA ALA A 107 -1.23 5.44 -10.11
C ALA A 107 -2.71 5.13 -10.31
N ARG A 108 -3.19 5.32 -11.53
CA ARG A 108 -4.41 4.71 -12.01
C ARG A 108 -4.22 3.22 -12.15
N ILE A 109 -5.13 2.43 -11.60
CA ILE A 109 -5.06 0.97 -11.65
C ILE A 109 -6.20 0.45 -12.51
N VAL A 110 -5.87 -0.26 -13.58
CA VAL A 110 -6.85 -0.95 -14.41
C VAL A 110 -6.88 -2.44 -14.04
N VAL A 111 -8.08 -2.99 -13.92
CA VAL A 111 -8.31 -4.33 -13.37
C VAL A 111 -8.84 -5.29 -14.42
N GLY A 112 -8.21 -6.46 -14.48
CA GLY A 112 -8.69 -7.60 -15.29
C GLY A 112 -8.63 -7.37 -16.80
N ALA A 113 -9.23 -8.29 -17.54
CA ALA A 113 -9.22 -8.28 -19.01
C ALA A 113 -10.08 -7.17 -19.62
N GLN A 114 -11.12 -6.73 -18.91
CA GLN A 114 -12.00 -5.63 -19.32
C GLN A 114 -11.33 -4.27 -19.15
N ARG A 115 -10.23 -4.19 -18.39
CA ARG A 115 -9.47 -2.96 -18.13
C ARG A 115 -10.31 -1.87 -17.45
N ASP A 116 -11.23 -2.29 -16.58
CA ASP A 116 -12.01 -1.36 -15.75
C ASP A 116 -11.11 -0.69 -14.71
N ASP A 117 -11.41 0.54 -14.36
CA ASP A 117 -10.68 1.21 -13.28
C ASP A 117 -10.99 0.56 -11.91
N ASP A 118 -9.96 0.37 -11.09
CA ASP A 118 -10.19 0.02 -9.68
C ASP A 118 -11.04 1.13 -9.02
N PRO A 119 -12.09 0.79 -8.26
CA PRO A 119 -12.96 1.77 -7.61
C PRO A 119 -12.20 2.80 -6.76
N THR A 120 -11.02 2.44 -6.24
CA THR A 120 -10.16 3.36 -5.47
C THR A 120 -9.66 4.52 -6.33
N CYS A 121 -9.51 4.35 -7.66
CA CYS A 121 -9.10 5.42 -8.57
C CYS A 121 -10.08 6.58 -8.56
N ALA A 122 -11.38 6.30 -8.61
CA ALA A 122 -12.42 7.34 -8.53
C ALA A 122 -12.37 8.10 -7.20
N VAL A 123 -12.12 7.40 -6.10
CA VAL A 123 -11.97 7.99 -4.76
C VAL A 123 -10.74 8.91 -4.71
N MET A 124 -9.62 8.46 -5.26
CA MET A 124 -8.38 9.25 -5.30
C MET A 124 -8.51 10.47 -6.21
N ALA A 125 -9.14 10.31 -7.38
CA ALA A 125 -9.39 11.41 -8.34
C ALA A 125 -10.30 12.49 -7.76
N ALA A 126 -11.30 12.10 -6.96
CA ALA A 126 -12.25 12.99 -6.29
C ALA A 126 -11.78 13.46 -4.90
N SER A 127 -10.51 13.32 -4.58
CA SER A 127 -9.99 13.70 -3.26
C SER A 127 -10.29 15.16 -2.92
N PRO A 128 -10.86 15.46 -1.75
CA PRO A 128 -11.20 16.83 -1.33
C PRO A 128 -9.97 17.67 -0.95
N LEU A 129 -8.77 17.10 -0.99
CA LEU A 129 -7.54 17.78 -0.55
C LEU A 129 -6.95 18.72 -1.61
N GLY A 130 -7.58 18.80 -2.80
CA GLY A 130 -7.08 19.63 -3.90
C GLY A 130 -5.79 19.11 -4.52
N ARG A 131 -5.21 19.96 -5.41
CA ARG A 131 -4.00 19.62 -6.16
C ARG A 131 -2.94 20.73 -6.15
N GLU A 132 -3.06 21.70 -5.26
CA GLU A 132 -2.17 22.86 -5.26
C GLU A 132 -0.70 22.45 -5.07
N GLY A 133 0.16 22.83 -6.03
CA GLY A 133 1.58 22.47 -6.04
C GLY A 133 1.85 20.97 -6.18
N LEU A 134 0.92 20.22 -6.79
CA LEU A 134 1.02 18.77 -7.01
C LEU A 134 0.65 18.41 -8.46
N PRO A 135 1.11 17.25 -8.97
CA PRO A 135 0.79 16.80 -10.32
C PRO A 135 -0.66 16.34 -10.49
N GLY A 136 -1.35 16.10 -9.39
CA GLY A 136 -2.74 15.64 -9.32
C GLY A 136 -3.31 15.81 -7.91
N PRO A 137 -4.53 15.31 -7.62
CA PRO A 137 -5.13 15.43 -6.30
C PRO A 137 -4.25 14.84 -5.20
N ALA A 138 -4.12 15.57 -4.07
CA ALA A 138 -3.47 15.03 -2.89
C ALA A 138 -4.27 13.87 -2.32
N VAL A 139 -3.61 12.81 -1.84
CA VAL A 139 -4.27 11.63 -1.28
C VAL A 139 -3.72 11.26 0.08
N MET A 140 -4.55 10.58 0.91
CA MET A 140 -4.18 10.03 2.22
C MET A 140 -4.33 8.51 2.26
N GLY A 141 -4.30 7.89 1.09
CA GLY A 141 -4.36 6.44 0.89
C GLY A 141 -4.04 6.10 -0.56
N PHE A 142 -3.65 4.88 -0.80
CA PHE A 142 -3.27 4.35 -2.11
C PHE A 142 -3.37 2.82 -2.10
N LEU A 143 -3.17 2.18 -3.24
CA LEU A 143 -2.98 0.73 -3.32
C LEU A 143 -1.51 0.44 -3.65
N ALA A 144 -0.89 -0.46 -2.90
CA ALA A 144 0.54 -0.74 -3.05
C ALA A 144 0.91 -1.20 -4.46
N CYS A 145 0.08 -2.03 -5.13
CA CYS A 145 0.32 -2.52 -6.48
C CYS A 145 0.31 -1.43 -7.59
N GLY A 146 -0.09 -0.21 -7.26
CA GLY A 146 -0.08 0.97 -8.12
C GLY A 146 0.63 2.17 -7.49
N ALA A 147 1.69 1.94 -6.72
CA ALA A 147 2.43 3.03 -6.08
C ALA A 147 3.90 3.07 -6.50
N VAL A 148 4.37 4.29 -6.81
CA VAL A 148 5.80 4.57 -6.99
C VAL A 148 6.26 5.50 -5.88
N VAL A 149 7.27 5.08 -5.13
CA VAL A 149 7.75 5.82 -3.96
C VAL A 149 9.13 6.41 -4.18
N ARG A 150 9.37 7.60 -3.61
CA ARG A 150 10.72 8.11 -3.39
C ARG A 150 11.37 7.28 -2.29
N ARG A 151 12.43 6.54 -2.66
CA ARG A 151 13.11 5.59 -1.76
C ARG A 151 13.56 6.25 -0.45
N SER A 152 14.14 7.44 -0.51
CA SER A 152 14.59 8.16 0.69
C SER A 152 13.46 8.48 1.65
N ALA A 153 12.34 9.03 1.17
CA ALA A 153 11.17 9.35 1.97
C ALA A 153 10.53 8.09 2.60
N PHE A 154 10.42 7.02 1.80
CA PHE A 154 9.88 5.74 2.28
C PHE A 154 10.72 5.15 3.43
N LEU A 155 12.05 5.17 3.28
CA LEU A 155 12.96 4.64 4.31
C LEU A 155 13.05 5.55 5.53
N GLU A 156 12.95 6.87 5.36
CA GLU A 156 12.93 7.85 6.45
C GLU A 156 11.82 7.55 7.47
N VAL A 157 10.63 7.18 6.99
CA VAL A 157 9.50 6.86 7.87
C VAL A 157 9.44 5.37 8.29
N GLY A 158 10.41 4.56 7.88
CA GLY A 158 10.52 3.15 8.23
C GLY A 158 9.80 2.18 7.29
N GLY A 159 9.06 2.66 6.28
CA GLY A 159 8.36 1.84 5.32
C GLY A 159 7.10 1.18 5.86
N PHE A 160 6.74 0.03 5.30
CA PHE A 160 5.59 -0.75 5.79
C PHE A 160 5.92 -1.49 7.09
N ASP A 161 5.05 -1.37 8.08
CA ASP A 161 5.17 -2.11 9.33
C ASP A 161 4.67 -3.56 9.17
N GLY A 162 5.58 -4.51 9.24
CA GLY A 162 5.27 -5.94 9.07
C GLY A 162 4.28 -6.50 10.09
N ARG A 163 4.12 -5.85 11.25
CA ARG A 163 3.17 -6.27 12.31
C ARG A 163 1.71 -6.15 11.85
N LEU A 164 1.42 -5.26 10.91
CA LEU A 164 0.09 -5.14 10.33
C LEU A 164 -0.25 -6.34 9.42
N GLY A 165 0.74 -7.02 8.87
CA GLY A 165 0.51 -8.05 7.85
C GLY A 165 0.09 -7.43 6.52
N ILE A 166 -1.09 -7.80 6.00
CA ILE A 166 -1.68 -7.25 4.76
C ILE A 166 -3.10 -6.79 5.05
N GLY A 167 -3.40 -5.53 4.74
CA GLY A 167 -4.73 -4.89 4.85
C GLY A 167 -4.73 -3.69 5.78
N GLY A 168 -4.59 -2.49 5.20
CA GLY A 168 -4.57 -1.19 5.89
C GLY A 168 -3.18 -0.67 6.25
N GLU A 169 -2.12 -1.37 5.85
CA GLU A 169 -0.73 -0.93 6.00
C GLU A 169 -0.42 0.33 5.19
N GLU A 170 -1.07 0.50 4.04
CA GLU A 170 -0.93 1.68 3.19
C GLU A 170 -1.41 2.95 3.91
N LYS A 171 -2.46 2.84 4.72
CA LYS A 171 -2.97 3.97 5.48
C LYS A 171 -1.98 4.44 6.55
N LEU A 172 -1.32 3.50 7.23
CA LEU A 172 -0.28 3.85 8.20
C LEU A 172 0.89 4.54 7.52
N LEU A 173 1.39 3.99 6.41
CA LEU A 173 2.49 4.58 5.64
C LEU A 173 2.12 5.98 5.12
N ALA A 174 0.90 6.17 4.61
CA ALA A 174 0.44 7.49 4.16
C ALA A 174 0.44 8.52 5.29
N LEU A 175 0.00 8.13 6.49
CA LEU A 175 0.03 9.00 7.68
C LEU A 175 1.46 9.30 8.12
N ASP A 176 2.37 8.33 8.07
CA ASP A 176 3.76 8.51 8.45
C ASP A 176 4.48 9.47 7.48
N LEU A 177 4.27 9.29 6.17
CA LEU A 177 4.79 10.21 5.16
C LEU A 177 4.24 11.63 5.33
N ALA A 178 2.92 11.77 5.48
CA ALA A 178 2.29 13.07 5.69
C ALA A 178 2.76 13.74 6.99
N GLY A 179 2.90 12.96 8.08
CA GLY A 179 3.42 13.43 9.37
C GLY A 179 4.87 13.88 9.31
N ALA A 180 5.68 13.32 8.40
CA ALA A 180 7.04 13.76 8.11
C ALA A 180 7.10 14.95 7.13
N GLY A 181 5.95 15.48 6.71
CA GLY A 181 5.84 16.63 5.80
C GLY A 181 5.94 16.29 4.32
N TRP A 182 5.91 15.02 3.97
CA TRP A 182 5.87 14.55 2.59
C TRP A 182 4.45 14.63 2.01
N ARG A 183 4.36 14.75 0.69
CA ARG A 183 3.09 14.78 -0.05
C ARG A 183 2.89 13.47 -0.81
N LEU A 184 1.64 13.08 -0.99
CA LEU A 184 1.22 11.96 -1.82
C LEU A 184 0.21 12.50 -2.83
N ALA A 185 0.27 12.06 -4.09
CA ALA A 185 -0.64 12.51 -5.13
C ALA A 185 -1.11 11.34 -6.01
N TYR A 186 -2.37 11.41 -6.44
CA TYR A 186 -2.89 10.57 -7.50
C TYR A 186 -2.53 11.16 -8.86
N VAL A 187 -2.00 10.32 -9.76
CA VAL A 187 -1.56 10.73 -11.10
C VAL A 187 -2.16 9.73 -12.10
N ASP A 188 -3.18 10.14 -12.81
CA ASP A 188 -4.02 9.28 -13.66
C ASP A 188 -3.37 8.83 -14.97
N ASP A 189 -2.35 9.54 -15.43
CA ASP A 189 -1.55 9.17 -16.59
C ASP A 189 -0.37 8.22 -16.27
N VAL A 190 -0.16 7.90 -15.00
CA VAL A 190 0.69 6.78 -14.55
C VAL A 190 -0.20 5.57 -14.34
N VAL A 191 -0.04 4.51 -15.14
CA VAL A 191 -1.00 3.40 -15.17
C VAL A 191 -0.35 2.08 -14.80
N ALA A 192 -0.96 1.37 -13.83
CA ALA A 192 -0.66 0.01 -13.46
C ALA A 192 -1.80 -0.94 -13.87
N GLU A 193 -1.48 -2.18 -14.18
CA GLU A 193 -2.45 -3.25 -14.43
C GLU A 193 -2.47 -4.22 -13.26
N HIS A 194 -3.66 -4.64 -12.84
CA HIS A 194 -3.87 -5.56 -11.74
C HIS A 194 -4.83 -6.67 -12.13
N HIS A 195 -4.41 -7.92 -12.01
CA HIS A 195 -5.18 -9.10 -12.38
C HIS A 195 -5.41 -10.00 -11.16
N PRO A 196 -6.12 -9.51 -10.13
CA PRO A 196 -6.33 -10.26 -8.90
C PRO A 196 -7.15 -11.53 -9.18
N PRO A 197 -6.86 -12.64 -8.51
CA PRO A 197 -7.75 -13.78 -8.53
C PRO A 197 -9.13 -13.35 -7.99
N ARG A 198 -10.20 -14.05 -8.39
CA ARG A 198 -11.54 -13.76 -7.87
C ARG A 198 -11.50 -13.67 -6.35
N ARG A 199 -11.73 -12.49 -5.82
CA ARG A 199 -11.75 -12.25 -4.37
C ARG A 199 -13.00 -12.88 -3.79
N VAL A 200 -12.81 -13.85 -2.90
CA VAL A 200 -13.85 -14.21 -1.94
C VAL A 200 -13.64 -13.30 -0.73
N ASP A 201 -14.65 -12.49 -0.39
CA ASP A 201 -14.61 -11.72 0.87
C ASP A 201 -14.51 -12.72 2.02
N SER A 202 -13.34 -12.74 2.68
CA SER A 202 -13.12 -13.63 3.79
C SER A 202 -13.26 -12.85 5.09
N GLY A 203 -14.01 -13.40 6.05
CA GLY A 203 -14.09 -12.86 7.40
C GLY A 203 -12.69 -12.67 8.03
N ALA A 204 -11.71 -13.50 7.65
CA ALA A 204 -10.32 -13.36 8.07
C ALA A 204 -9.70 -12.02 7.62
N ARG A 205 -9.98 -11.58 6.38
CA ARG A 205 -9.49 -10.29 5.87
C ARG A 205 -10.13 -9.11 6.62
N ARG A 206 -11.47 -9.14 6.79
CA ARG A 206 -12.18 -8.09 7.56
C ARG A 206 -11.68 -8.00 9.01
N ARG A 207 -11.39 -9.15 9.64
CA ARG A 207 -10.80 -9.21 10.99
C ARG A 207 -9.45 -8.48 11.05
N ILE A 208 -8.54 -8.77 10.11
CA ILE A 208 -7.22 -8.12 10.03
C ILE A 208 -7.38 -6.63 9.78
N GLN A 209 -8.23 -6.21 8.83
CA GLN A 209 -8.47 -4.81 8.52
C GLN A 209 -9.00 -4.04 9.73
N ALA A 210 -9.98 -4.58 10.47
CA ALA A 210 -10.53 -3.94 11.66
C ALA A 210 -9.46 -3.79 12.78
N ARG A 211 -8.61 -4.81 12.98
CA ARG A 211 -7.47 -4.73 13.90
C ARG A 211 -6.49 -3.62 13.48
N ASN A 212 -6.11 -3.61 12.21
CA ASN A 212 -5.12 -2.65 11.69
C ASN A 212 -5.66 -1.22 11.69
N GLU A 213 -6.95 -1.03 11.43
CA GLU A 213 -7.62 0.26 11.53
C GLU A 213 -7.53 0.82 12.97
N ALA A 214 -7.77 -0.02 13.97
CA ALA A 214 -7.61 0.37 15.37
C ALA A 214 -6.15 0.71 15.69
N TRP A 215 -5.20 -0.14 15.32
CA TRP A 215 -3.77 0.10 15.58
C TRP A 215 -3.24 1.35 14.90
N THR A 216 -3.61 1.60 13.64
CA THR A 216 -3.25 2.82 12.92
C THR A 216 -3.78 4.06 13.64
N ALA A 217 -5.02 4.00 14.12
CA ALA A 217 -5.59 5.11 14.89
C ALA A 217 -4.85 5.33 16.21
N TRP A 218 -4.55 4.26 16.95
CA TRP A 218 -3.83 4.35 18.23
C TRP A 218 -2.40 4.88 18.03
N LEU A 219 -1.74 4.49 16.95
CA LEU A 219 -0.39 4.95 16.62
C LEU A 219 -0.34 6.42 16.22
N ARG A 220 -1.27 6.87 15.37
CA ARG A 220 -1.09 8.12 14.60
C ARG A 220 -2.19 9.16 14.79
N ARG A 221 -3.36 8.81 15.32
CA ARG A 221 -4.43 9.80 15.45
C ARG A 221 -4.43 10.48 16.84
N PRO A 222 -4.84 11.76 16.95
CA PRO A 222 -5.09 12.39 18.24
C PRO A 222 -6.23 11.69 18.98
N ALA A 223 -6.39 11.95 20.28
CA ALA A 223 -7.36 11.26 21.13
C ALA A 223 -8.80 11.27 20.55
N SER A 224 -9.23 12.40 19.95
CA SER A 224 -10.53 12.50 19.30
C SER A 224 -10.66 11.57 18.06
N GLY A 225 -9.58 11.38 17.29
CA GLY A 225 -9.54 10.45 16.17
C GLY A 225 -9.58 9.01 16.64
N VAL A 226 -8.83 8.68 17.69
CA VAL A 226 -8.89 7.35 18.34
C VAL A 226 -10.31 7.04 18.80
N ALA A 227 -10.97 7.96 19.51
CA ALA A 227 -12.34 7.79 19.99
C ALA A 227 -13.32 7.55 18.83
N ALA A 228 -13.22 8.35 17.76
CA ALA A 228 -14.08 8.24 16.58
C ALA A 228 -13.93 6.88 15.88
N VAL A 229 -12.69 6.41 15.64
CA VAL A 229 -12.43 5.11 15.02
C VAL A 229 -12.92 3.98 15.93
N THR A 230 -12.62 4.02 17.21
CA THR A 230 -13.06 3.01 18.17
C THR A 230 -14.59 2.91 18.23
N ALA A 231 -15.29 4.05 18.27
CA ALA A 231 -16.76 4.08 18.27
C ALA A 231 -17.33 3.51 16.96
N ARG A 232 -16.72 3.80 15.79
CA ARG A 232 -17.12 3.24 14.50
C ARG A 232 -16.93 1.71 14.47
N LEU A 233 -15.78 1.22 14.88
CA LEU A 233 -15.50 -0.22 14.95
C LEU A 233 -16.41 -0.92 15.95
N ALA A 234 -16.68 -0.33 17.11
CA ALA A 234 -17.61 -0.87 18.09
C ALA A 234 -19.03 -1.01 17.51
N ARG A 235 -19.54 0.01 16.80
CA ARG A 235 -20.84 -0.09 16.12
C ARG A 235 -20.87 -1.19 15.05
N ARG A 236 -19.81 -1.29 14.20
CA ARG A 236 -19.73 -2.34 13.19
C ARG A 236 -19.64 -3.74 13.82
N SER A 237 -18.97 -3.89 14.96
CA SER A 237 -18.79 -5.16 15.66
C SER A 237 -20.10 -5.78 16.18
N VAL A 238 -21.17 -5.01 16.28
CA VAL A 238 -22.50 -5.51 16.67
C VAL A 238 -23.07 -6.44 15.59
N ARG A 239 -22.80 -6.14 14.31
CA ARG A 239 -23.36 -6.85 13.15
C ARG A 239 -22.34 -7.71 12.40
N ASP A 240 -21.03 -7.57 12.68
CA ASP A 240 -19.97 -8.30 12.00
C ASP A 240 -19.02 -8.94 13.02
N ASP A 241 -19.09 -10.27 13.10
CA ASP A 241 -18.26 -11.07 14.01
C ASP A 241 -16.76 -10.96 13.68
N ALA A 242 -16.40 -10.78 12.41
CA ALA A 242 -15.03 -10.61 12.00
C ALA A 242 -14.46 -9.27 12.50
N VAL A 243 -15.23 -8.18 12.41
CA VAL A 243 -14.88 -6.87 12.98
C VAL A 243 -14.75 -6.96 14.50
N ARG A 244 -15.67 -7.66 15.16
CA ARG A 244 -15.63 -7.91 16.61
C ARG A 244 -14.37 -8.67 17.03
N ALA A 245 -14.00 -9.70 16.27
CA ALA A 245 -12.77 -10.46 16.49
C ALA A 245 -11.54 -9.60 16.26
N GLY A 246 -11.51 -8.78 15.19
CA GLY A 246 -10.43 -7.85 14.91
C GLY A 246 -10.22 -6.81 16.01
N LEU A 247 -11.29 -6.25 16.55
CA LEU A 247 -11.21 -5.30 17.67
C LEU A 247 -10.67 -5.95 18.94
N ARG A 248 -11.09 -7.20 19.23
CA ARG A 248 -10.53 -7.99 20.36
C ARG A 248 -9.03 -8.24 20.16
N ASP A 249 -8.60 -8.59 18.95
CA ASP A 249 -7.19 -8.78 18.63
C ASP A 249 -6.40 -7.48 18.80
N ALA A 250 -6.98 -6.36 18.38
CA ALA A 250 -6.36 -5.05 18.55
C ALA A 250 -6.06 -4.76 20.01
N VAL A 251 -7.03 -4.98 20.90
CA VAL A 251 -6.86 -4.79 22.35
C VAL A 251 -5.84 -5.77 22.92
N ARG A 252 -5.96 -7.05 22.58
CA ARG A 252 -5.11 -8.12 23.15
C ARG A 252 -3.65 -7.98 22.76
N HIS A 253 -3.37 -7.54 21.54
CA HIS A 253 -2.01 -7.53 20.96
C HIS A 253 -1.48 -6.13 20.68
N GLY A 254 -2.23 -5.07 21.01
CA GLY A 254 -1.91 -3.68 20.66
C GLY A 254 -1.09 -2.89 21.67
N GLY A 255 -0.60 -3.51 22.76
CA GLY A 255 0.14 -2.80 23.81
C GLY A 255 1.38 -2.03 23.30
N TRP A 256 1.98 -2.49 22.22
CA TRP A 256 3.10 -1.82 21.56
C TRP A 256 2.73 -0.49 20.92
N THR A 257 1.49 -0.33 20.43
CA THR A 257 1.04 0.88 19.75
C THR A 257 1.08 2.10 20.67
N TRP A 258 0.85 1.93 21.95
CA TRP A 258 0.93 3.01 22.94
C TRP A 258 2.37 3.45 23.21
N ARG A 259 3.33 2.53 23.17
CA ARG A 259 4.77 2.84 23.34
C ARG A 259 5.35 3.55 22.12
N GLU A 260 4.87 3.21 20.91
CA GLU A 260 5.33 3.77 19.63
C GLU A 260 4.39 4.85 19.10
N ARG A 261 3.47 5.32 19.94
CA ARG A 261 2.51 6.33 19.57
C ARG A 261 3.18 7.65 19.21
N ARG A 262 2.90 8.14 18.00
CA ARG A 262 3.33 9.44 17.48
C ARG A 262 2.16 10.06 16.72
N PRO A 263 1.24 10.77 17.40
CA PRO A 263 0.09 11.37 16.76
C PRO A 263 0.54 12.39 15.72
N VAL A 264 -0.10 12.34 14.55
CA VAL A 264 0.09 13.35 13.50
C VAL A 264 -0.41 14.72 13.98
N ASP A 265 0.07 15.76 13.34
CA ASP A 265 -0.36 17.12 13.64
C ASP A 265 -1.84 17.37 13.24
N ARG A 266 -2.34 18.58 13.61
CA ARG A 266 -3.74 18.93 13.36
C ARG A 266 -4.06 19.04 11.87
N SER A 267 -3.10 19.44 11.05
CA SER A 267 -3.31 19.61 9.60
C SER A 267 -3.47 18.26 8.91
N VAL A 268 -2.62 17.30 9.23
CA VAL A 268 -2.71 15.92 8.71
C VAL A 268 -3.99 15.22 9.17
N GLU A 269 -4.37 15.39 10.47
CA GLU A 269 -5.63 14.85 10.98
C GLU A 269 -6.85 15.49 10.28
N ALA A 270 -6.82 16.80 10.02
CA ALA A 270 -7.89 17.49 9.29
C ALA A 270 -8.01 16.98 7.85
N ALA A 271 -6.88 16.80 7.16
CA ALA A 271 -6.84 16.22 5.81
C ALA A 271 -7.41 14.78 5.79
N LEU A 272 -7.00 13.95 6.75
CA LEU A 272 -7.54 12.59 6.86
C LEU A 272 -9.05 12.58 7.09
N ARG A 273 -9.57 13.46 7.97
CA ARG A 273 -11.01 13.56 8.22
C ARG A 273 -11.77 14.05 6.99
N ALA A 274 -11.22 14.99 6.24
CA ALA A 274 -11.84 15.46 4.99
C ALA A 274 -11.99 14.30 3.99
N VAL A 275 -10.95 13.49 3.81
CA VAL A 275 -11.01 12.29 2.96
C VAL A 275 -12.03 11.28 3.50
N GLU A 276 -12.01 10.97 4.81
CA GLU A 276 -12.96 10.04 5.44
C GLU A 276 -14.42 10.49 5.29
N ALA A 277 -14.68 11.80 5.34
CA ALA A 277 -16.02 12.37 5.16
C ALA A 277 -16.51 12.35 3.70
N ALA A 278 -15.60 12.42 2.74
CA ALA A 278 -15.89 12.37 1.31
C ALA A 278 -16.06 10.93 0.77
N MET A 279 -15.61 9.91 1.52
CA MET A 279 -15.80 8.52 1.11
C MET A 279 -17.28 8.15 1.20
N PRO A 280 -17.83 7.47 0.16
CA PRO A 280 -19.18 6.94 0.24
C PRO A 280 -19.33 6.08 1.51
N LEU A 281 -20.42 6.25 2.22
CA LEU A 281 -20.78 5.31 3.29
C LEU A 281 -20.82 3.92 2.67
N GLU A 282 -20.04 2.97 3.20
CA GLU A 282 -20.18 1.57 2.79
C GLU A 282 -21.67 1.22 2.84
N PRO A 283 -22.25 0.68 1.77
CA PRO A 283 -23.64 0.23 1.83
C PRO A 283 -23.77 -0.71 3.01
N ALA A 284 -24.75 -0.42 3.88
CA ALA A 284 -25.09 -1.32 4.96
C ALA A 284 -25.53 -2.66 4.33
N CYS A 285 -24.65 -3.66 4.36
CA CYS A 285 -25.02 -5.05 4.04
C CYS A 285 -25.98 -5.61 5.08
#